data_3e32a5ef91a04bc1398d4b63c2787347
#
_entry.id   3e32a5ef91a04bc1398d4b63c2787347
#
_cell.length_a   1.000
_cell.length_b   1.000
_cell.length_c   1.000
_cell.angle_alpha   90.00
_cell.angle_beta   90.00
_cell.angle_gamma   90.00
#
_symmetry.space_group_name_H-M   'P 1'
#
loop_
_entity.id
_entity.type
_entity.pdbx_description
1 polymer ?
#
loop_
_entity_poly.entity_id
_entity_poly.type
_entity_poly.pdbx_seq_one_letter_code
_entity_poly.pdbx_strand_id
1 'polypeptide(L)'
;MQYKIKNAVQIKKFSDYYKITVCKNITKGKKSTKFVPKGKGGNNKKLSNSISRSKKQVLEKALCNEWLWFATLTLDPKKYVRDDLKTFIKDLGQFIRDQRKKYKDVKIKYLLIPELHADGKNWHLHGLFSDIPIADIEPHPLKKLSEKGYINWVTYQDQFGFNSLGAVKDPVKCSMYITKYISKDLDKAVTALDQKLYYCSRGLKTAEIVAQGRLTQPINFKMAFEGLYSKSQFVDDYEFFKCYYIDDKF
;
A
#
# COMPACT_ATOMS: atom_id res chain seq x y z
N MET A 1 14.44 -28.71 -13.13
CA MET A 1 14.26 -28.29 -14.52
C MET A 1 13.53 -26.96 -14.56
N GLN A 2 13.99 -26.00 -15.33
CA GLN A 2 13.27 -24.74 -15.58
C GLN A 2 12.57 -24.84 -16.92
N TYR A 3 11.32 -24.39 -16.99
CA TYR A 3 10.57 -24.33 -18.25
C TYR A 3 9.91 -22.98 -18.45
N LYS A 4 9.75 -22.56 -19.69
CA LYS A 4 9.10 -21.31 -20.06
C LYS A 4 7.66 -21.57 -20.44
N ILE A 5 6.75 -20.79 -19.88
CA ILE A 5 5.34 -20.76 -20.27
C ILE A 5 5.14 -19.48 -21.08
N LYS A 6 4.71 -19.62 -22.33
CA LYS A 6 4.33 -18.51 -23.19
C LYS A 6 2.86 -18.14 -22.94
N ASN A 7 2.54 -16.86 -23.07
CA ASN A 7 1.17 -16.32 -22.95
C ASN A 7 0.46 -16.76 -21.66
N ALA A 8 1.18 -16.75 -20.54
CA ALA A 8 0.60 -17.09 -19.26
C ALA A 8 -0.42 -16.01 -18.82
N VAL A 9 -1.57 -16.42 -18.35
CA VAL A 9 -2.60 -15.54 -17.80
C VAL A 9 -2.85 -15.88 -16.34
N GLN A 10 -3.09 -14.84 -15.54
CA GLN A 10 -3.54 -14.96 -14.16
C GLN A 10 -4.63 -13.94 -13.92
N ILE A 11 -5.74 -14.38 -13.32
CA ILE A 11 -6.85 -13.55 -12.92
C ILE A 11 -6.88 -13.54 -11.39
N LYS A 12 -6.82 -12.34 -10.82
CA LYS A 12 -6.98 -12.11 -9.38
C LYS A 12 -8.26 -11.33 -9.14
N LYS A 13 -9.03 -11.77 -8.14
CA LYS A 13 -10.19 -11.04 -7.61
C LYS A 13 -9.75 -10.17 -6.45
N PHE A 14 -10.03 -8.89 -6.52
CA PHE A 14 -10.03 -7.93 -5.43
C PHE A 14 -11.46 -7.83 -4.88
N SER A 15 -11.77 -6.91 -3.97
CA SER A 15 -13.15 -6.78 -3.49
C SER A 15 -14.14 -6.57 -4.63
N ASP A 16 -13.97 -5.50 -5.39
CA ASP A 16 -14.90 -5.06 -6.43
C ASP A 16 -14.28 -5.05 -7.84
N TYR A 17 -13.12 -5.69 -8.00
CA TYR A 17 -12.36 -5.64 -9.25
C TYR A 17 -11.68 -6.96 -9.55
N TYR A 18 -11.55 -7.25 -10.83
CA TYR A 18 -10.66 -8.28 -11.33
C TYR A 18 -9.39 -7.65 -11.93
N LYS A 19 -8.27 -8.25 -11.64
CA LYS A 19 -7.02 -7.95 -12.31
C LYS A 19 -6.62 -9.13 -13.19
N ILE A 20 -6.59 -8.90 -14.49
CA ILE A 20 -6.10 -9.86 -15.46
C ILE A 20 -4.66 -9.48 -15.81
N THR A 21 -3.74 -10.38 -15.59
CA THR A 21 -2.32 -10.22 -15.95
C THR A 21 -1.95 -11.21 -17.03
N VAL A 22 -1.50 -10.69 -18.16
CA VAL A 22 -1.01 -11.52 -19.28
C VAL A 22 0.49 -11.33 -19.42
N CYS A 23 1.25 -12.42 -19.31
CA CYS A 23 2.70 -12.42 -19.43
C CYS A 23 3.11 -13.16 -20.70
N LYS A 24 3.88 -12.48 -21.57
CA LYS A 24 4.42 -13.12 -22.80
C LYS A 24 5.24 -14.35 -22.48
N ASN A 25 6.05 -14.29 -21.43
CA ASN A 25 6.91 -15.39 -21.01
C ASN A 25 7.02 -15.44 -19.47
N ILE A 26 6.75 -16.61 -18.88
CA ILE A 26 7.06 -16.89 -17.48
C ILE A 26 8.02 -18.06 -17.42
N THR A 27 9.08 -17.92 -16.63
CA THR A 27 9.97 -19.03 -16.30
C THR A 27 9.50 -19.63 -14.97
N LYS A 28 9.06 -20.89 -14.99
CA LYS A 28 8.76 -21.68 -13.78
C LYS A 28 9.83 -22.76 -13.59
N GLY A 29 10.04 -23.14 -12.35
CA GLY A 29 11.00 -24.16 -11.95
C GLY A 29 11.82 -23.72 -10.74
N LYS A 30 12.36 -24.68 -9.99
CA LYS A 30 13.24 -24.38 -8.87
C LYS A 30 14.51 -23.73 -9.42
N LYS A 31 14.78 -22.47 -9.07
CA LYS A 31 16.15 -21.97 -9.12
C LYS A 31 16.94 -22.85 -8.15
N SER A 32 18.09 -23.38 -8.59
CA SER A 32 19.04 -23.99 -7.67
C SER A 32 19.35 -22.93 -6.62
N THR A 33 18.89 -23.15 -5.41
CA THR A 33 19.18 -22.29 -4.28
C THR A 33 20.61 -22.57 -3.83
N LYS A 34 21.59 -22.09 -4.57
CA LYS A 34 22.84 -21.75 -3.92
C LYS A 34 22.45 -20.67 -2.91
N PHE A 35 22.58 -20.98 -1.63
CA PHE A 35 22.44 -20.01 -0.54
C PHE A 35 23.40 -18.86 -0.86
N VAL A 36 22.87 -17.76 -1.33
CA VAL A 36 23.62 -16.51 -1.44
C VAL A 36 23.36 -15.81 -0.12
N PRO A 37 24.40 -15.65 0.72
CA PRO A 37 24.27 -14.88 1.95
C PRO A 37 23.61 -13.54 1.59
N LYS A 38 22.73 -13.05 2.45
CA LYS A 38 22.17 -11.69 2.31
C LYS A 38 23.31 -10.70 2.46
N GLY A 39 24.05 -10.50 1.40
CA GLY A 39 25.13 -9.51 1.35
C GLY A 39 24.53 -8.12 1.28
N LYS A 40 25.16 -7.17 1.93
CA LYS A 40 24.96 -5.72 1.83
C LYS A 40 25.30 -5.21 0.42
N GLY A 41 24.80 -5.84 -0.61
CA GLY A 41 25.11 -5.50 -1.99
C GLY A 41 24.04 -4.60 -2.57
N GLY A 42 24.27 -3.32 -2.63
CA GLY A 42 23.48 -2.35 -3.36
C GLY A 42 23.49 -2.62 -4.85
N ASN A 43 22.57 -3.44 -5.33
CA ASN A 43 22.30 -3.56 -6.75
C ASN A 43 20.97 -2.86 -7.03
N ASN A 44 21.02 -1.74 -7.74
CA ASN A 44 19.85 -0.91 -8.11
C ASN A 44 18.71 -1.74 -8.72
N LYS A 45 19.01 -2.80 -9.45
CA LYS A 45 18.01 -3.70 -10.03
C LYS A 45 17.27 -4.54 -8.98
N LYS A 46 17.93 -4.99 -7.90
CA LYS A 46 17.29 -5.72 -6.80
C LYS A 46 16.36 -4.79 -6.01
N LEU A 47 16.76 -3.54 -5.87
CA LEU A 47 15.97 -2.51 -5.22
C LEU A 47 14.70 -2.20 -6.01
N SER A 48 14.82 -1.92 -7.30
CA SER A 48 13.68 -1.68 -8.20
C SER A 48 12.66 -2.83 -8.15
N ASN A 49 13.11 -4.08 -8.13
CA ASN A 49 12.25 -5.25 -7.97
C ASN A 49 11.55 -5.30 -6.59
N SER A 50 12.23 -4.90 -5.53
CA SER A 50 11.66 -4.84 -4.18
C SER A 50 10.56 -3.78 -4.09
N ILE A 51 10.81 -2.61 -4.67
CA ILE A 51 9.86 -1.51 -4.79
C ILE A 51 8.59 -1.92 -5.53
N SER A 52 8.77 -2.46 -6.74
CA SER A 52 7.65 -2.92 -7.58
C SER A 52 6.81 -3.98 -6.87
N ARG A 53 7.45 -4.88 -6.13
CA ARG A 53 6.77 -5.90 -5.32
C ARG A 53 5.99 -5.27 -4.17
N SER A 54 6.60 -4.33 -3.45
CA SER A 54 5.93 -3.63 -2.34
C SER A 54 4.75 -2.80 -2.82
N LYS A 55 4.88 -2.07 -3.93
CA LYS A 55 3.76 -1.35 -4.56
C LYS A 55 2.59 -2.28 -4.86
N LYS A 56 2.85 -3.44 -5.48
CA LYS A 56 1.81 -4.43 -5.77
C LYS A 56 1.14 -4.94 -4.49
N GLN A 57 1.90 -5.23 -3.45
CA GLN A 57 1.35 -5.71 -2.17
C GLN A 57 0.53 -4.63 -1.45
N VAL A 58 0.99 -3.38 -1.47
CA VAL A 58 0.24 -2.26 -0.89
C VAL A 58 -1.05 -2.04 -1.65
N LEU A 59 -1.02 -2.03 -2.98
CA LEU A 59 -2.21 -1.88 -3.80
C LEU A 59 -3.22 -3.02 -3.56
N GLU A 60 -2.75 -4.27 -3.50
CA GLU A 60 -3.62 -5.42 -3.18
C GLU A 60 -4.30 -5.24 -1.82
N LYS A 61 -3.54 -4.87 -0.78
CA LYS A 61 -4.09 -4.64 0.56
C LYS A 61 -5.03 -3.44 0.60
N ALA A 62 -4.71 -2.38 -0.10
CA ALA A 62 -5.55 -1.19 -0.15
C ALA A 62 -6.89 -1.46 -0.83
N LEU A 63 -6.91 -2.19 -1.95
CA LEU A 63 -8.13 -2.50 -2.71
C LEU A 63 -8.98 -3.64 -2.10
N CYS A 64 -8.38 -4.51 -1.27
CA CYS A 64 -9.09 -5.66 -0.70
C CYS A 64 -9.64 -5.42 0.71
N ASN A 65 -9.48 -4.22 1.25
CA ASN A 65 -9.96 -3.88 2.59
C ASN A 65 -10.72 -2.55 2.57
N GLU A 66 -11.62 -2.39 3.52
CA GLU A 66 -12.38 -1.17 3.71
C GLU A 66 -11.58 -0.18 4.55
N TRP A 67 -11.61 1.09 4.15
CA TRP A 67 -10.89 2.17 4.78
C TRP A 67 -11.80 3.39 4.92
N LEU A 68 -11.89 3.91 6.13
CA LEU A 68 -12.64 5.14 6.41
C LEU A 68 -11.77 6.38 6.32
N TRP A 69 -10.49 6.25 6.69
CA TRP A 69 -9.62 7.41 6.86
C TRP A 69 -8.32 7.28 6.06
N PHE A 70 -7.97 8.36 5.38
CA PHE A 70 -6.60 8.60 4.91
C PHE A 70 -5.90 9.50 5.93
N ALA A 71 -4.80 9.02 6.48
CA ALA A 71 -4.07 9.69 7.54
C ALA A 71 -2.72 10.24 7.07
N THR A 72 -2.36 11.39 7.60
CA THR A 72 -0.97 11.88 7.68
C THR A 72 -0.60 11.97 9.15
N LEU A 73 0.44 11.26 9.55
CA LEU A 73 0.91 11.16 10.92
C LEU A 73 2.32 11.74 11.01
N THR A 74 2.49 12.75 11.87
CA THR A 74 3.75 13.49 12.04
C THR A 74 4.16 13.48 13.51
N LEU A 75 5.45 13.52 13.76
CA LEU A 75 6.01 13.60 15.12
C LEU A 75 6.25 15.06 15.53
N ASP A 76 5.92 15.40 16.76
CA ASP A 76 6.33 16.65 17.39
C ASP A 76 7.80 16.57 17.81
N PRO A 77 8.67 17.50 17.35
CA PRO A 77 10.08 17.52 17.71
C PRO A 77 10.35 17.71 19.20
N LYS A 78 9.37 18.21 19.97
CA LYS A 78 9.47 18.34 21.42
C LYS A 78 9.27 17.01 22.15
N LYS A 79 8.65 16.02 21.49
CA LYS A 79 8.28 14.71 22.07
C LYS A 79 9.13 13.58 21.52
N TYR A 80 9.56 13.68 20.25
CA TYR A 80 10.24 12.60 19.53
C TYR A 80 11.42 13.07 18.70
N VAL A 81 12.41 12.19 18.60
CA VAL A 81 13.48 12.28 17.60
C VAL A 81 12.88 11.87 16.26
N ARG A 82 12.65 12.85 15.36
CA ARG A 82 11.84 12.69 14.15
C ARG A 82 12.52 11.87 13.05
N ASP A 83 13.82 11.66 13.11
CA ASP A 83 14.58 10.82 12.17
C ASP A 83 14.66 9.34 12.61
N ASP A 84 14.24 8.99 13.84
CA ASP A 84 14.16 7.61 14.30
C ASP A 84 12.81 6.94 13.95
N LEU A 85 12.69 6.52 12.69
CA LEU A 85 11.51 5.78 12.21
C LEU A 85 11.28 4.47 12.99
N LYS A 86 12.34 3.81 13.45
CA LYS A 86 12.23 2.52 14.14
C LYS A 86 11.51 2.66 15.47
N THR A 87 11.89 3.64 16.28
CA THR A 87 11.22 3.96 17.53
C THR A 87 9.80 4.43 17.28
N PHE A 88 9.59 5.31 16.30
CA PHE A 88 8.24 5.76 15.94
C PHE A 88 7.29 4.59 15.63
N ILE A 89 7.70 3.67 14.77
CA ILE A 89 6.86 2.50 14.40
C ILE A 89 6.61 1.57 15.60
N LYS A 90 7.60 1.37 16.46
CA LYS A 90 7.46 0.56 17.67
C LYS A 90 6.40 1.16 18.60
N ASP A 91 6.49 2.43 18.88
CA ASP A 91 5.62 3.14 19.82
C ASP A 91 4.21 3.32 19.25
N LEU A 92 4.09 3.63 17.95
CA LEU A 92 2.81 3.64 17.24
C LEU A 92 2.13 2.26 17.29
N GLY A 93 2.92 1.18 17.14
CA GLY A 93 2.41 -0.18 17.27
C GLY A 93 1.88 -0.46 18.68
N GLN A 94 2.52 0.04 19.75
CA GLN A 94 2.03 -0.06 21.12
C GLN A 94 0.76 0.78 21.31
N PHE A 95 0.79 2.03 20.89
CA PHE A 95 -0.37 2.93 20.91
C PHE A 95 -1.62 2.29 20.29
N ILE A 96 -1.51 1.74 19.10
CA ILE A 96 -2.65 1.08 18.44
C ILE A 96 -3.14 -0.14 19.24
N ARG A 97 -2.25 -0.90 19.88
CA ARG A 97 -2.67 -2.00 20.77
C ARG A 97 -3.45 -1.49 21.96
N ASP A 98 -3.03 -0.39 22.55
CA ASP A 98 -3.68 0.21 23.72
C ASP A 98 -5.03 0.82 23.34
N GLN A 99 -5.13 1.47 22.18
CA GLN A 99 -6.42 1.94 21.63
C GLN A 99 -7.40 0.77 21.42
N ARG A 100 -6.96 -0.36 20.89
CA ARG A 100 -7.80 -1.56 20.71
C ARG A 100 -8.25 -2.17 22.05
N LYS A 101 -7.45 -2.07 23.11
CA LYS A 101 -7.84 -2.50 24.45
C LYS A 101 -8.87 -1.57 25.09
N LYS A 102 -8.68 -0.26 24.92
CA LYS A 102 -9.57 0.78 25.44
C LYS A 102 -10.93 0.74 24.74
N TYR A 103 -10.95 0.60 23.42
CA TYR A 103 -12.14 0.62 22.57
C TYR A 103 -12.36 -0.76 21.92
N LYS A 104 -12.95 -1.69 22.69
CA LYS A 104 -13.07 -3.11 22.29
C LYS A 104 -13.89 -3.35 21.03
N ASP A 105 -14.86 -2.48 20.76
CA ASP A 105 -15.76 -2.58 19.60
C ASP A 105 -15.15 -1.98 18.32
N VAL A 106 -14.03 -1.26 18.43
CA VAL A 106 -13.36 -0.62 17.31
C VAL A 106 -12.24 -1.50 16.76
N LYS A 107 -12.39 -1.96 15.52
CA LYS A 107 -11.41 -2.82 14.85
C LYS A 107 -10.40 -2.00 14.05
N ILE A 108 -9.51 -1.31 14.73
CA ILE A 108 -8.48 -0.48 14.08
C ILE A 108 -7.55 -1.38 13.24
N LYS A 109 -7.62 -1.25 11.92
CA LYS A 109 -6.62 -1.79 10.99
C LYS A 109 -5.94 -0.62 10.30
N TYR A 110 -4.72 -0.83 9.86
CA TYR A 110 -3.94 0.20 9.18
C TYR A 110 -3.04 -0.37 8.07
N LEU A 111 -2.73 0.49 7.11
CA LEU A 111 -1.73 0.30 6.07
C LEU A 111 -0.97 1.63 5.92
N LEU A 112 0.29 1.66 6.35
CA LEU A 112 1.09 2.87 6.50
C LEU A 112 2.35 2.81 5.66
N ILE A 113 2.71 3.91 5.04
CA ILE A 113 3.92 4.09 4.23
C ILE A 113 4.72 5.24 4.82
N PRO A 114 6.00 5.00 5.19
CA PRO A 114 6.88 6.08 5.61
C PRO A 114 7.30 6.92 4.40
N GLU A 115 7.27 8.23 4.58
CA GLU A 115 7.79 9.23 3.65
C GLU A 115 8.77 10.14 4.38
N LEU A 116 9.88 10.47 3.74
CA LEU A 116 10.78 11.51 4.24
C LEU A 116 10.18 12.87 3.95
N HIS A 117 10.25 13.75 4.94
CA HIS A 117 9.92 15.16 4.77
C HIS A 117 10.82 15.81 3.72
N ALA A 118 10.44 16.98 3.21
CA ALA A 118 11.21 17.72 2.21
C ALA A 118 12.66 18.05 2.67
N ASP A 119 12.91 18.06 3.99
CA ASP A 119 14.24 18.20 4.57
C ASP A 119 15.15 16.97 4.38
N GLY A 120 14.58 15.85 3.89
CA GLY A 120 15.30 14.60 3.65
C GLY A 120 15.76 13.87 4.91
N LYS A 121 15.29 14.26 6.09
CA LYS A 121 15.70 13.73 7.38
C LYS A 121 14.53 13.22 8.24
N ASN A 122 13.50 14.03 8.39
CA ASN A 122 12.37 13.73 9.26
C ASN A 122 11.31 12.84 8.58
N TRP A 123 10.64 11.99 9.37
CA TRP A 123 9.67 11.04 8.86
C TRP A 123 8.23 11.47 9.08
N HIS A 124 7.40 11.21 8.08
CA HIS A 124 5.94 11.13 8.17
C HIS A 124 5.48 9.71 7.88
N LEU A 125 4.27 9.37 8.32
CA LEU A 125 3.56 8.19 7.85
C LEU A 125 2.30 8.65 7.13
N HIS A 126 2.16 8.20 5.90
CA HIS A 126 0.90 8.32 5.16
C HIS A 126 0.21 6.97 5.13
N GLY A 127 -1.11 6.94 5.29
CA GLY A 127 -1.76 5.65 5.31
C GLY A 127 -3.26 5.64 5.39
N LEU A 128 -3.77 4.43 5.50
CA LEU A 128 -5.17 4.11 5.55
C LEU A 128 -5.50 3.48 6.90
N PHE A 129 -6.62 3.90 7.48
CA PHE A 129 -7.20 3.29 8.67
C PHE A 129 -8.63 2.83 8.40
N SER A 130 -8.96 1.60 8.86
CA SER A 130 -10.31 1.06 8.72
C SER A 130 -11.29 1.75 9.66
N ASP A 131 -10.81 2.10 10.85
CA ASP A 131 -11.63 2.71 11.89
C ASP A 131 -10.73 3.44 12.87
N ILE A 132 -11.31 4.46 13.52
CA ILE A 132 -10.73 5.20 14.65
C ILE A 132 -11.88 5.52 15.61
N PRO A 133 -11.71 5.38 16.94
CA PRO A 133 -12.79 5.62 17.87
C PRO A 133 -13.40 7.02 17.73
N ILE A 134 -14.70 7.10 17.50
CA ILE A 134 -15.42 8.39 17.34
C ILE A 134 -15.22 9.30 18.57
N ALA A 135 -15.15 8.71 19.76
CA ALA A 135 -14.89 9.44 20.99
C ALA A 135 -13.48 10.05 21.09
N ASP A 136 -12.61 9.73 20.13
CA ASP A 136 -11.20 10.15 20.10
C ASP A 136 -10.88 11.03 18.89
N ILE A 137 -11.89 11.50 18.19
CA ILE A 137 -11.74 12.39 17.03
C ILE A 137 -12.48 13.70 17.23
N GLU A 138 -11.87 14.79 16.78
CA GLU A 138 -12.41 16.14 16.82
C GLU A 138 -12.17 16.86 15.48
N PRO A 139 -12.88 17.98 15.20
CA PRO A 139 -12.54 18.85 14.09
C PRO A 139 -11.07 19.25 14.14
N HIS A 140 -10.43 19.32 12.98
CA HIS A 140 -8.99 19.62 12.93
C HIS A 140 -8.70 21.02 13.54
N PRO A 141 -7.68 21.18 14.43
CA PRO A 141 -7.42 22.45 15.11
C PRO A 141 -7.00 23.57 14.16
N LEU A 142 -6.41 23.26 13.01
CA LEU A 142 -6.14 24.24 11.98
C LEU A 142 -7.40 24.49 11.15
N LYS A 143 -7.95 25.71 11.24
CA LYS A 143 -9.17 26.16 10.55
C LYS A 143 -9.21 25.76 9.07
N LYS A 144 -8.11 25.98 8.33
CA LYS A 144 -7.99 25.63 6.91
C LYS A 144 -8.18 24.14 6.62
N LEU A 145 -7.82 23.26 7.54
CA LEU A 145 -8.01 21.81 7.39
C LEU A 145 -9.40 21.39 7.85
N SER A 146 -9.89 21.97 8.94
CA SER A 146 -11.25 21.75 9.42
C SER A 146 -12.29 22.14 8.37
N GLU A 147 -12.14 23.28 7.71
CA GLU A 147 -13.02 23.73 6.61
C GLU A 147 -13.02 22.77 5.40
N LYS A 148 -11.94 22.01 5.22
CA LYS A 148 -11.85 20.95 4.19
C LYS A 148 -12.40 19.60 4.68
N GLY A 149 -12.93 19.51 5.90
CA GLY A 149 -13.47 18.30 6.49
C GLY A 149 -12.41 17.33 7.04
N TYR A 150 -11.19 17.80 7.27
CA TYR A 150 -10.21 17.01 8.00
C TYR A 150 -10.52 17.01 9.50
N ILE A 151 -10.24 15.90 10.13
CA ILE A 151 -10.37 15.69 11.58
C ILE A 151 -9.00 15.39 12.19
N ASN A 152 -8.94 15.51 13.50
CA ASN A 152 -7.79 15.25 14.33
C ASN A 152 -8.02 14.02 15.21
N TRP A 153 -7.04 13.15 15.34
CA TRP A 153 -7.01 12.07 16.31
C TRP A 153 -6.37 12.56 17.59
N VAL A 154 -7.20 12.82 18.61
CA VAL A 154 -6.82 13.57 19.82
C VAL A 154 -5.72 12.86 20.59
N THR A 155 -5.91 11.59 20.97
CA THR A 155 -4.89 10.85 21.74
C THR A 155 -3.60 10.62 20.95
N TYR A 156 -3.66 10.53 19.61
CA TYR A 156 -2.46 10.54 18.78
C TYR A 156 -1.73 11.86 18.89
N GLN A 157 -2.45 12.98 18.78
CA GLN A 157 -1.85 14.32 18.90
C GLN A 157 -1.19 14.53 20.26
N ASP A 158 -1.85 14.09 21.33
CA ASP A 158 -1.33 14.23 22.70
C ASP A 158 -0.04 13.42 22.89
N GLN A 159 0.06 12.24 22.29
CA GLN A 159 1.22 11.38 22.47
C GLN A 159 2.34 11.68 21.47
N PHE A 160 2.03 11.84 20.19
CA PHE A 160 3.02 11.89 19.11
C PHE A 160 3.17 13.26 18.49
N GLY A 161 2.08 13.99 18.29
CA GLY A 161 2.08 15.30 17.64
C GLY A 161 1.06 15.43 16.53
N PHE A 162 1.37 16.24 15.53
CA PHE A 162 0.42 16.60 14.48
C PHE A 162 -0.07 15.39 13.67
N ASN A 163 -1.37 15.36 13.43
CA ASN A 163 -1.98 14.41 12.51
C ASN A 163 -3.12 15.07 11.73
N SER A 164 -3.50 14.50 10.61
CA SER A 164 -4.71 14.85 9.89
C SER A 164 -5.35 13.61 9.28
N LEU A 165 -6.66 13.49 9.44
CA LEU A 165 -7.46 12.38 8.93
C LEU A 165 -8.47 12.95 7.93
N GLY A 166 -8.41 12.49 6.68
CA GLY A 166 -9.40 12.79 5.65
C GLY A 166 -10.28 11.58 5.38
N ALA A 167 -11.58 11.78 5.21
CA ALA A 167 -12.48 10.68 4.85
C ALA A 167 -12.14 10.10 3.46
N VAL A 168 -12.12 8.78 3.35
CA VAL A 168 -11.91 8.07 2.09
C VAL A 168 -13.21 8.10 1.30
N LYS A 169 -13.31 9.02 0.33
CA LYS A 169 -14.50 9.16 -0.55
C LYS A 169 -14.47 8.23 -1.75
N ASP A 170 -13.28 7.92 -2.25
CA ASP A 170 -13.05 7.06 -3.41
C ASP A 170 -11.93 6.07 -3.04
N PRO A 171 -12.30 4.84 -2.64
CA PRO A 171 -11.32 3.83 -2.20
C PRO A 171 -10.28 3.49 -3.28
N VAL A 172 -10.68 3.49 -4.55
CA VAL A 172 -9.78 3.15 -5.66
C VAL A 172 -8.75 4.23 -5.88
N LYS A 173 -9.19 5.49 -5.99
CA LYS A 173 -8.26 6.63 -6.14
C LYS A 173 -7.34 6.73 -4.93
N CYS A 174 -7.86 6.51 -3.73
CA CYS A 174 -7.08 6.53 -2.50
C CYS A 174 -6.03 5.41 -2.48
N SER A 175 -6.41 4.19 -2.91
CA SER A 175 -5.50 3.05 -3.03
C SER A 175 -4.39 3.28 -4.05
N MET A 176 -4.70 3.94 -5.17
CA MET A 176 -3.69 4.35 -6.16
C MET A 176 -2.78 5.44 -5.60
N TYR A 177 -3.36 6.41 -4.90
CA TYR A 177 -2.63 7.54 -4.35
C TYR A 177 -1.59 7.09 -3.32
N ILE A 178 -1.96 6.19 -2.40
CA ILE A 178 -1.04 5.72 -1.36
C ILE A 178 0.20 5.02 -1.94
N THR A 179 0.09 4.38 -3.11
CA THR A 179 1.24 3.71 -3.74
C THR A 179 2.30 4.67 -4.26
N LYS A 180 1.96 5.95 -4.48
CA LYS A 180 2.90 6.97 -4.92
C LYS A 180 3.97 7.23 -3.87
N TYR A 181 3.63 7.15 -2.59
CA TYR A 181 4.57 7.36 -1.49
C TYR A 181 5.69 6.31 -1.45
N ILE A 182 5.44 5.09 -1.94
CA ILE A 182 6.48 4.04 -2.01
C ILE A 182 7.60 4.39 -3.00
N SER A 183 7.37 5.30 -3.94
CA SER A 183 8.32 5.61 -5.01
C SER A 183 8.97 6.97 -4.92
N LYS A 184 8.43 7.88 -4.12
CA LYS A 184 8.78 9.29 -4.18
C LYS A 184 10.17 9.61 -3.63
N ASP A 185 10.63 8.86 -2.62
CA ASP A 185 11.87 9.16 -1.92
C ASP A 185 12.82 7.95 -1.79
N LEU A 186 12.61 6.94 -2.63
CA LEU A 186 13.32 5.66 -2.49
C LEU A 186 14.81 5.76 -2.80
N ASP A 187 15.22 6.67 -3.65
CA ASP A 187 16.65 6.90 -3.91
C ASP A 187 17.36 7.46 -2.68
N LYS A 188 16.64 8.14 -1.79
CA LYS A 188 17.14 8.68 -0.53
C LYS A 188 16.91 7.74 0.67
N ALA A 189 15.76 7.09 0.74
CA ALA A 189 15.41 6.18 1.84
C ALA A 189 16.13 4.83 1.76
N VAL A 190 16.69 4.49 0.62
CA VAL A 190 17.40 3.21 0.37
C VAL A 190 18.73 3.13 1.11
N THR A 191 19.31 4.23 1.49
CA THR A 191 20.48 4.23 2.38
C THR A 191 20.17 3.72 3.80
N ALA A 192 18.90 3.70 4.20
CA ALA A 192 18.41 3.04 5.41
C ALA A 192 17.88 1.62 5.10
N LEU A 193 18.70 0.79 4.49
CA LEU A 193 18.39 -0.51 3.86
C LEU A 193 17.75 -1.58 4.76
N ASP A 194 17.66 -1.38 6.06
CA ASP A 194 17.01 -2.30 7.01
C ASP A 194 15.54 -1.96 7.29
N GLN A 195 14.97 -0.95 6.64
CA GLN A 195 13.60 -0.51 6.91
C GLN A 195 12.60 -1.08 5.91
N LYS A 196 11.40 -1.39 6.42
CA LYS A 196 10.29 -1.84 5.59
C LYS A 196 9.72 -0.67 4.80
N LEU A 197 9.36 -0.91 3.53
CA LEU A 197 8.73 0.09 2.66
C LEU A 197 7.28 0.41 3.06
N TYR A 198 6.66 -0.42 3.86
CA TYR A 198 5.33 -0.20 4.43
C TYR A 198 5.12 -1.03 5.69
N TYR A 199 4.18 -0.61 6.50
CA TYR A 199 3.74 -1.26 7.73
C TYR A 199 2.23 -1.49 7.68
N CYS A 200 1.76 -2.64 8.14
CA CYS A 200 0.33 -2.92 8.11
C CYS A 200 -0.11 -3.85 9.25
N SER A 201 -1.38 -3.78 9.58
CA SER A 201 -2.03 -4.71 10.48
C SER A 201 -1.94 -6.15 9.96
N ARG A 202 -1.89 -7.11 10.88
CA ARG A 202 -2.10 -8.54 10.54
C ARG A 202 -3.54 -8.76 10.10
N GLY A 203 -3.77 -9.77 9.24
CA GLY A 203 -5.11 -10.16 8.81
C GLY A 203 -5.77 -9.21 7.81
N LEU A 204 -5.02 -8.33 7.14
CA LEU A 204 -5.53 -7.64 5.96
C LEU A 204 -5.77 -8.65 4.83
N LYS A 205 -6.92 -8.53 4.17
CA LYS A 205 -7.25 -9.33 2.99
C LYS A 205 -6.29 -8.99 1.85
N THR A 206 -6.03 -9.94 1.00
CA THR A 206 -5.26 -9.80 -0.25
C THR A 206 -6.05 -10.37 -1.40
N ALA A 207 -5.70 -10.01 -2.63
CA ALA A 207 -6.41 -10.50 -3.81
C ALA A 207 -6.28 -12.02 -3.96
N GLU A 208 -7.40 -12.67 -4.27
CA GLU A 208 -7.48 -14.10 -4.51
C GLU A 208 -7.15 -14.43 -5.96
N ILE A 209 -6.40 -15.51 -6.21
CA ILE A 209 -6.20 -16.04 -7.55
C ILE A 209 -7.40 -16.90 -7.89
N VAL A 210 -8.28 -16.39 -8.75
CA VAL A 210 -9.50 -17.11 -9.17
C VAL A 210 -9.28 -17.97 -10.41
N ALA A 211 -8.34 -17.59 -11.29
CA ALA A 211 -7.98 -18.38 -12.44
C ALA A 211 -6.52 -18.16 -12.85
N GLN A 212 -5.89 -19.19 -13.36
CA GLN A 212 -4.57 -19.10 -14.01
C GLN A 212 -4.43 -20.16 -15.08
N GLY A 213 -3.74 -19.82 -16.14
CA GLY A 213 -3.59 -20.72 -17.26
C GLY A 213 -2.67 -20.19 -18.35
N ARG A 214 -2.90 -20.65 -19.56
CA ARG A 214 -2.21 -20.23 -20.76
C ARG A 214 -3.22 -19.87 -21.83
N LEU A 215 -3.02 -18.74 -22.49
CA LEU A 215 -3.79 -18.41 -23.69
C LEU A 215 -3.30 -19.25 -24.86
N THR A 216 -4.21 -19.97 -25.48
CA THR A 216 -3.94 -20.77 -26.69
C THR A 216 -3.93 -19.90 -27.94
N GLN A 217 -4.71 -18.81 -27.91
CA GLN A 217 -4.79 -17.84 -29.00
C GLN A 217 -4.58 -16.42 -28.47
N PRO A 218 -4.06 -15.49 -29.29
CA PRO A 218 -4.00 -14.09 -28.92
C PRO A 218 -5.41 -13.54 -28.71
N ILE A 219 -5.69 -13.00 -27.53
CA ILE A 219 -6.94 -12.32 -27.23
C ILE A 219 -6.64 -10.81 -27.23
N ASN A 220 -7.43 -10.06 -27.98
CA ASN A 220 -7.47 -8.62 -27.83
C ASN A 220 -8.35 -8.29 -26.61
N PHE A 221 -7.76 -8.24 -25.43
CA PHE A 221 -8.48 -7.99 -24.18
C PHE A 221 -9.21 -6.65 -24.19
N LYS A 222 -8.71 -5.66 -24.90
CA LYS A 222 -9.37 -4.36 -25.01
C LYS A 222 -10.73 -4.52 -25.68
N MET A 223 -10.79 -5.24 -26.80
CA MET A 223 -12.07 -5.50 -27.49
C MET A 223 -12.97 -6.49 -26.72
N ALA A 224 -12.38 -7.53 -26.12
CA ALA A 224 -13.14 -8.54 -25.40
C ALA A 224 -13.87 -7.98 -24.16
N PHE A 225 -13.36 -6.89 -23.59
CA PHE A 225 -13.92 -6.24 -22.42
C PHE A 225 -14.37 -4.79 -22.70
N GLU A 226 -14.58 -4.44 -23.97
CA GLU A 226 -15.09 -3.12 -24.34
C GLU A 226 -16.50 -2.94 -23.75
N GLY A 227 -16.71 -1.84 -23.01
CA GLY A 227 -17.93 -1.59 -22.24
C GLY A 227 -17.92 -2.14 -20.80
N LEU A 228 -17.01 -3.06 -20.46
CA LEU A 228 -16.85 -3.58 -19.11
C LEU A 228 -15.88 -2.76 -18.25
N TYR A 229 -15.24 -1.76 -18.84
CA TYR A 229 -14.28 -0.89 -18.16
C TYR A 229 -15.00 0.25 -17.45
N SER A 230 -14.82 0.37 -16.15
CA SER A 230 -15.23 1.58 -15.44
C SER A 230 -14.25 2.73 -15.73
N LYS A 231 -14.69 3.98 -15.53
CA LYS A 231 -13.83 5.18 -15.72
C LYS A 231 -12.59 5.24 -14.83
N SER A 232 -12.51 4.39 -13.82
CA SER A 232 -11.41 4.30 -12.86
C SER A 232 -10.33 3.28 -13.24
N GLN A 233 -10.46 2.66 -14.40
CA GLN A 233 -9.53 1.61 -14.82
C GLN A 233 -8.29 2.18 -15.47
N PHE A 234 -7.20 1.49 -15.25
CA PHE A 234 -5.98 1.74 -15.97
C PHE A 234 -5.39 0.41 -16.48
N VAL A 235 -4.68 0.51 -17.57
CA VAL A 235 -3.93 -0.59 -18.15
C VAL A 235 -2.45 -0.29 -17.94
N ASP A 236 -1.80 -1.13 -17.14
CA ASP A 236 -0.35 -1.12 -17.05
C ASP A 236 0.20 -1.95 -18.23
N ASP A 237 0.76 -1.31 -19.22
CA ASP A 237 1.43 -1.97 -20.34
C ASP A 237 2.94 -2.00 -20.10
N TYR A 238 3.46 -3.20 -19.90
CA TYR A 238 4.87 -3.45 -19.70
C TYR A 238 5.41 -4.25 -20.90
N GLU A 239 6.70 -4.15 -21.15
CA GLU A 239 7.36 -4.87 -22.26
C GLU A 239 7.03 -6.38 -22.28
N PHE A 240 6.89 -7.01 -21.09
CA PHE A 240 6.69 -8.45 -20.95
C PHE A 240 5.32 -8.87 -20.43
N PHE A 241 4.48 -7.95 -19.97
CA PHE A 241 3.15 -8.26 -19.45
C PHE A 241 2.20 -7.07 -19.55
N LYS A 242 0.91 -7.38 -19.60
CA LYS A 242 -0.19 -6.42 -19.55
C LYS A 242 -1.08 -6.72 -18.36
N CYS A 243 -1.55 -5.68 -17.68
CA CYS A 243 -2.51 -5.80 -16.61
C CYS A 243 -3.79 -5.05 -16.96
N TYR A 244 -4.92 -5.72 -16.81
CA TYR A 244 -6.24 -5.15 -17.00
C TYR A 244 -6.98 -5.20 -15.66
N TYR A 245 -7.65 -4.11 -15.31
CA TYR A 245 -8.47 -4.01 -14.11
C TYR A 245 -9.92 -3.85 -14.56
N ILE A 246 -10.79 -4.72 -14.10
CA ILE A 246 -12.20 -4.80 -14.52
C ILE A 246 -13.06 -4.76 -13.26
N ASP A 247 -14.12 -3.95 -13.29
CA ASP A 247 -15.10 -3.85 -12.20
C ASP A 247 -15.86 -5.18 -12.05
N ASP A 248 -16.18 -5.57 -10.81
CA ASP A 248 -16.92 -6.80 -10.48
C ASP A 248 -18.45 -6.60 -10.55
N LYS A 249 -18.92 -5.41 -10.93
CA LYS A 249 -20.35 -5.06 -10.98
C LYS A 249 -21.04 -5.55 -12.27
N PHE A 250 -20.92 -6.86 -12.53
CA PHE A 250 -21.66 -7.56 -13.59
C PHE A 250 -22.35 -8.81 -13.06
#